data_b7aa4c851ae3a245a1c2ae96c3b7bf60
#
_entry.id   b7aa4c851ae3a245a1c2ae96c3b7bf60
#
_cell.length_a   1.000
_cell.length_b   1.000
_cell.length_c   1.000
_cell.angle_alpha   90.00
_cell.angle_beta   90.00
_cell.angle_gamma   90.00
#
_symmetry.space_group_name_H-M   'P 1'
#
loop_
_entity.id
_entity.type
_entity.pdbx_description
1 polymer ?
#
loop_
_entity_poly.entity_id
_entity_poly.type
_entity_poly.pdbx_seq_one_letter_code
_entity_poly.pdbx_strand_id
1 'polypeptide(L)'
;MAAISLSVRTATAWVLLFSMLLHTVCIAAGEWSYHALYYVESDDRVTVEDHVAAFKHSFGVDYDFSMDVGYDAISGASPTLRSNTAVLTQQDAQARQQQVALADEKSDKLILGFDPNADYRRQNVELEDIRRSVNASLLMRDALRNELTVGASFSKEEDYTSSSASVSQLWWADRRKNRSYSVGASVIYNESYVFTDGYADQYIDDNLMWDAEVSVSQVLSDKAHLSLSAYINHDRGYLSNHYQTIVRGIDLNNDQRIDRSEWLLAAEERPDQRTGGGVGALHVWQWNSGITSQLNYRYFDDDWGIASHTLNWALDIPVSDQLTVLPVMRVYQQQAAFFYKDADGSDIVFDGREYGSSDQRLGEYTAWHAQLGAQWRPWPQWRLDASAAFYQQSSDFDAYWLMLGGSYQY
;
A
#
# COMPACT_ATOMS: atom_id res chain seq x y z
N MET A 1 -4.30 11.62 29.79
CA MET A 1 -5.65 12.23 29.58
C MET A 1 -5.58 13.70 29.20
N ALA A 2 -4.65 14.14 28.37
CA ALA A 2 -4.55 15.56 27.92
C ALA A 2 -4.43 15.72 26.37
N ALA A 3 -4.33 14.64 25.62
CA ALA A 3 -4.13 14.71 24.16
C ALA A 3 -5.41 14.75 23.31
N ILE A 4 -6.56 14.39 23.89
CA ILE A 4 -7.82 14.26 23.13
C ILE A 4 -8.51 15.62 22.88
N SER A 5 -8.14 16.68 23.59
CA SER A 5 -8.83 17.99 23.45
C SER A 5 -8.29 18.89 22.32
N LEU A 6 -7.16 18.53 21.68
CA LEU A 6 -6.56 19.36 20.63
C LEU A 6 -7.04 18.96 19.21
N SER A 7 -7.43 17.71 19.00
CA SER A 7 -7.87 17.23 17.68
C SER A 7 -9.24 17.75 17.24
N VAL A 8 -10.16 17.94 18.17
CA VAL A 8 -11.54 18.44 17.86
C VAL A 8 -11.53 19.92 17.45
N ARG A 9 -10.61 20.71 17.97
CA ARG A 9 -10.52 22.16 17.62
C ARG A 9 -9.87 22.41 16.25
N THR A 10 -9.01 21.53 15.79
CA THR A 10 -8.41 21.64 14.45
C THR A 10 -9.39 21.20 13.38
N ALA A 11 -10.16 20.13 13.59
CA ALA A 11 -11.18 19.67 12.65
C ALA A 11 -12.27 20.74 12.41
N THR A 12 -12.72 21.44 13.47
CA THR A 12 -13.71 22.53 13.34
C THR A 12 -13.16 23.75 12.60
N ALA A 13 -11.88 24.05 12.69
CA ALA A 13 -11.25 25.16 11.95
C ALA A 13 -11.19 24.87 10.44
N TRP A 14 -10.94 23.64 10.04
CA TRP A 14 -10.91 23.23 8.63
C TRP A 14 -12.30 23.21 8.01
N VAL A 15 -13.33 22.78 8.75
CA VAL A 15 -14.73 22.83 8.29
C VAL A 15 -15.19 24.26 8.07
N LEU A 16 -14.78 25.22 8.90
CA LEU A 16 -15.11 26.65 8.74
C LEU A 16 -14.33 27.31 7.59
N LEU A 17 -13.08 26.93 7.33
CA LEU A 17 -12.33 27.41 6.17
C LEU A 17 -12.95 26.88 4.87
N PHE A 18 -13.43 25.65 4.88
CA PHE A 18 -14.11 25.01 3.76
C PHE A 18 -15.43 25.70 3.40
N SER A 19 -16.17 26.20 4.39
CA SER A 19 -17.43 26.92 4.16
C SER A 19 -17.26 28.33 3.59
N MET A 20 -16.12 28.98 3.77
CA MET A 20 -15.84 30.32 3.23
C MET A 20 -15.38 30.32 1.76
N LEU A 21 -14.80 29.22 1.26
CA LEU A 21 -14.40 29.07 -0.14
C LEU A 21 -15.57 28.77 -1.10
N LEU A 22 -16.73 28.42 -0.57
CA LEU A 22 -17.90 28.03 -1.37
C LEU A 22 -18.65 29.20 -2.04
N HIS A 23 -18.28 30.47 -1.83
CA HIS A 23 -19.12 31.59 -2.22
C HIS A 23 -18.73 32.33 -3.51
N THR A 24 -17.72 31.89 -4.28
CA THR A 24 -17.22 32.69 -5.41
C THR A 24 -16.92 31.94 -6.71
N VAL A 25 -17.46 30.75 -6.97
CA VAL A 25 -17.27 30.11 -8.30
C VAL A 25 -18.62 29.81 -8.92
N CYS A 26 -19.10 30.73 -9.69
CA CYS A 26 -20.23 30.54 -10.60
C CYS A 26 -19.68 30.13 -11.98
N ILE A 27 -20.22 29.04 -12.56
CA ILE A 27 -20.06 28.59 -13.97
C ILE A 27 -18.87 27.64 -14.19
N ALA A 28 -18.75 26.57 -13.43
CA ALA A 28 -17.97 25.39 -13.87
C ALA A 28 -18.46 24.17 -13.07
N ALA A 29 -18.56 23.01 -13.70
CA ALA A 29 -18.92 21.77 -13.02
C ALA A 29 -17.76 21.31 -12.17
N GLY A 30 -17.98 21.10 -10.89
CA GLY A 30 -16.96 20.60 -9.98
C GLY A 30 -17.55 19.74 -8.90
N GLU A 31 -16.67 19.06 -8.16
CA GLU A 31 -17.03 18.17 -7.05
C GLU A 31 -16.05 18.36 -5.90
N TRP A 32 -16.60 18.47 -4.70
CA TRP A 32 -15.88 18.33 -3.46
C TRP A 32 -16.26 17.00 -2.84
N SER A 33 -15.29 16.27 -2.32
CA SER A 33 -15.57 15.04 -1.57
C SER A 33 -14.71 14.96 -0.32
N TYR A 34 -15.23 14.23 0.66
CA TYR A 34 -14.52 13.90 1.88
C TYR A 34 -14.86 12.49 2.29
N HIS A 35 -13.83 11.72 2.65
CA HIS A 35 -13.95 10.35 3.14
C HIS A 35 -13.12 10.18 4.40
N ALA A 36 -13.65 9.41 5.34
CA ALA A 36 -12.96 8.98 6.53
C ALA A 36 -13.00 7.45 6.60
N LEU A 37 -11.87 6.83 6.88
CA LEU A 37 -11.72 5.40 7.09
C LEU A 37 -11.24 5.15 8.52
N TYR A 38 -11.85 4.16 9.16
CA TYR A 38 -11.37 3.57 10.39
C TYR A 38 -11.06 2.10 10.14
N TYR A 39 -9.79 1.73 10.24
CA TYR A 39 -9.26 0.40 9.98
C TYR A 39 -8.64 -0.17 11.25
N VAL A 40 -8.89 -1.44 11.53
CA VAL A 40 -8.37 -2.15 12.71
C VAL A 40 -7.92 -3.55 12.30
N GLU A 41 -6.73 -3.92 12.71
CA GLU A 41 -6.22 -5.29 12.65
C GLU A 41 -6.55 -6.06 13.94
N SER A 42 -6.69 -7.38 13.84
CA SER A 42 -6.83 -8.26 15.00
C SER A 42 -5.57 -8.28 15.88
N ASP A 43 -5.71 -8.80 17.10
CA ASP A 43 -4.62 -9.03 18.05
C ASP A 43 -3.86 -7.75 18.46
N ASP A 44 -4.58 -6.64 18.66
CA ASP A 44 -4.04 -5.33 19.06
C ASP A 44 -2.87 -4.86 18.17
N ARG A 45 -2.94 -5.19 16.88
CA ARG A 45 -1.96 -4.78 15.88
C ARG A 45 -2.21 -3.32 15.49
N VAL A 46 -2.36 -3.03 14.24
CA VAL A 46 -2.43 -1.65 13.72
C VAL A 46 -3.86 -1.15 13.68
N THR A 47 -4.07 0.10 14.09
CA THR A 47 -5.28 0.89 13.85
C THR A 47 -4.91 2.09 12.99
N VAL A 48 -5.70 2.35 11.95
CA VAL A 48 -5.51 3.50 11.06
C VAL A 48 -6.77 4.35 11.02
N GLU A 49 -6.59 5.65 11.22
CA GLU A 49 -7.59 6.67 10.93
C GLU A 49 -7.13 7.46 9.71
N ASP A 50 -7.83 7.32 8.58
CA ASP A 50 -7.52 7.98 7.33
C ASP A 50 -8.61 8.99 6.96
N HIS A 51 -8.19 10.17 6.55
CA HIS A 51 -9.05 11.29 6.14
C HIS A 51 -8.58 11.85 4.81
N VAL A 52 -9.43 11.79 3.80
CA VAL A 52 -9.14 12.33 2.47
C VAL A 52 -10.17 13.37 2.08
N ALA A 53 -9.70 14.57 1.74
CA ALA A 53 -10.51 15.60 1.12
C ALA A 53 -10.06 15.79 -0.34
N ALA A 54 -11.00 15.72 -1.27
CA ALA A 54 -10.70 15.84 -2.69
C ALA A 54 -11.54 16.94 -3.37
N PHE A 55 -10.94 17.52 -4.39
CA PHE A 55 -11.51 18.54 -5.24
C PHE A 55 -11.33 18.16 -6.71
N LYS A 56 -12.39 18.22 -7.49
CA LYS A 56 -12.36 18.06 -8.95
C LYS A 56 -13.04 19.26 -9.59
N HIS A 57 -12.45 19.73 -10.70
CA HIS A 57 -12.98 20.88 -11.44
C HIS A 57 -12.75 20.72 -12.93
N SER A 58 -13.80 20.93 -13.72
CA SER A 58 -13.74 20.89 -15.17
C SER A 58 -13.68 22.29 -15.74
N PHE A 59 -12.63 22.60 -16.51
CA PHE A 59 -12.47 23.84 -17.26
C PHE A 59 -12.98 23.61 -18.69
N GLY A 60 -14.24 23.91 -18.90
CA GLY A 60 -14.94 23.59 -20.14
C GLY A 60 -15.09 22.08 -20.33
N VAL A 61 -14.86 21.60 -21.55
CA VAL A 61 -15.01 20.19 -21.92
C VAL A 61 -13.67 19.49 -22.15
N ASP A 62 -12.57 20.24 -22.12
CA ASP A 62 -11.26 19.77 -22.57
C ASP A 62 -10.26 19.55 -21.44
N TYR A 63 -10.49 20.14 -20.26
CA TYR A 63 -9.56 20.01 -19.13
C TYR A 63 -10.31 19.63 -17.87
N ASP A 64 -9.81 18.60 -17.16
CA ASP A 64 -10.25 18.26 -15.80
C ASP A 64 -9.04 18.30 -14.86
N PHE A 65 -9.14 19.12 -13.83
CA PHE A 65 -8.18 19.16 -12.73
C PHE A 65 -8.73 18.40 -11.55
N SER A 66 -7.89 17.58 -10.90
CA SER A 66 -8.21 16.97 -9.63
C SER A 66 -7.04 17.13 -8.65
N MET A 67 -7.39 17.29 -7.39
CA MET A 67 -6.45 17.38 -6.28
C MET A 67 -7.08 16.71 -5.06
N ASP A 68 -6.29 15.98 -4.31
CA ASP A 68 -6.67 15.48 -2.99
C ASP A 68 -5.56 15.69 -1.98
N VAL A 69 -5.97 15.80 -0.72
CA VAL A 69 -5.11 15.88 0.44
C VAL A 69 -5.52 14.79 1.42
N GLY A 70 -4.53 14.04 1.90
CA GLY A 70 -4.71 12.95 2.85
C GLY A 70 -4.04 13.25 4.19
N TYR A 71 -4.65 12.73 5.24
CA TYR A 71 -4.12 12.69 6.59
C TYR A 71 -4.41 11.32 7.17
N ASP A 72 -3.35 10.54 7.41
CA ASP A 72 -3.45 9.23 8.03
C ASP A 72 -2.76 9.26 9.38
N ALA A 73 -3.42 8.75 10.40
CA ALA A 73 -2.83 8.51 11.71
C ALA A 73 -2.81 6.99 11.95
N ILE A 74 -1.61 6.45 12.11
CA ILE A 74 -1.37 5.04 12.36
C ILE A 74 -0.99 4.90 13.83
N SER A 75 -1.65 3.99 14.52
CA SER A 75 -1.31 3.61 15.89
C SER A 75 -1.44 2.11 16.06
N GLY A 76 -0.74 1.53 17.04
CA GLY A 76 -0.81 0.10 17.32
C GLY A 76 0.55 -0.53 17.37
N ALA A 77 0.70 -1.75 16.87
CA ALA A 77 1.95 -2.48 16.94
C ALA A 77 2.18 -3.37 15.71
N SER A 78 3.37 -3.31 15.15
CA SER A 78 3.77 -4.15 14.02
C SER A 78 4.51 -5.40 14.53
N PRO A 79 4.14 -6.61 14.07
CA PRO A 79 4.83 -7.83 14.46
C PRO A 79 6.23 -7.89 13.85
N THR A 80 7.23 -8.04 14.68
CA THR A 80 8.60 -8.31 14.29
C THR A 80 9.22 -9.38 15.16
N LEU A 81 10.31 -9.98 14.74
CA LEU A 81 10.99 -11.01 15.53
C LEU A 81 11.82 -10.36 16.63
N ARG A 82 11.67 -10.80 17.86
CA ARG A 82 12.39 -10.28 19.04
C ARG A 82 12.95 -11.42 19.87
N SER A 83 13.99 -11.12 20.66
CA SER A 83 14.50 -12.00 21.69
C SER A 83 13.78 -11.73 23.00
N ASN A 84 13.48 -12.79 23.77
CA ASN A 84 12.88 -12.69 25.11
C ASN A 84 13.88 -12.36 26.22
N THR A 85 15.18 -12.29 25.91
CA THR A 85 16.25 -11.95 26.84
C THR A 85 16.66 -10.51 26.71
N ALA A 86 17.15 -9.92 27.80
CA ALA A 86 17.65 -8.55 27.80
C ALA A 86 18.74 -8.41 26.73
N VAL A 87 18.63 -7.35 25.93
CA VAL A 87 19.65 -6.97 24.96
C VAL A 87 21.01 -6.97 25.63
N LEU A 88 22.00 -7.61 25.01
CA LEU A 88 23.38 -7.54 25.43
C LEU A 88 23.78 -6.08 25.65
N THR A 89 24.64 -5.83 26.60
CA THR A 89 25.17 -4.48 26.78
C THR A 89 25.82 -4.01 25.49
N GLN A 90 25.75 -2.73 25.21
CA GLN A 90 26.30 -2.11 23.99
C GLN A 90 27.79 -2.52 23.76
N GLN A 91 28.55 -2.79 24.83
CA GLN A 91 29.92 -3.28 24.77
C GLN A 91 30.03 -4.73 24.24
N ASP A 92 29.10 -5.61 24.60
CA ASP A 92 29.10 -6.98 24.13
C ASP A 92 28.66 -7.08 22.66
N ALA A 93 27.71 -6.24 22.24
CA ALA A 93 27.31 -6.12 20.84
C ALA A 93 28.47 -5.61 19.96
N GLN A 94 29.20 -4.60 20.40
CA GLN A 94 30.37 -4.05 19.69
C GLN A 94 31.52 -5.06 19.61
N ALA A 95 31.80 -5.80 20.69
CA ALA A 95 32.83 -6.84 20.69
C ALA A 95 32.49 -7.98 19.72
N ARG A 96 31.21 -8.35 19.61
CA ARG A 96 30.72 -9.35 18.65
C ARG A 96 30.72 -8.84 17.21
N GLN A 97 30.30 -7.59 16.97
CA GLN A 97 30.45 -6.97 15.67
C GLN A 97 31.88 -6.98 15.15
N GLN A 98 32.86 -6.70 16.04
CA GLN A 98 34.29 -6.79 15.69
C GLN A 98 34.71 -8.23 15.36
N GLN A 99 34.21 -9.24 16.09
CA GLN A 99 34.50 -10.65 15.79
C GLN A 99 33.90 -11.08 14.45
N VAL A 100 32.68 -10.68 14.17
CA VAL A 100 31.99 -10.97 12.90
C VAL A 100 32.67 -10.24 11.75
N ALA A 101 33.05 -8.98 11.91
CA ALA A 101 33.79 -8.21 10.91
C ALA A 101 35.17 -8.79 10.62
N LEU A 102 35.85 -9.36 11.62
CA LEU A 102 37.13 -10.06 11.44
C LEU A 102 36.97 -11.43 10.77
N ALA A 103 35.81 -12.09 10.96
CA ALA A 103 35.48 -13.35 10.29
C ALA A 103 35.02 -13.17 8.84
N ASP A 104 34.44 -12.00 8.51
CA ASP A 104 33.91 -11.71 7.18
C ASP A 104 34.09 -10.21 6.85
N GLU A 105 35.13 -9.85 6.09
CA GLU A 105 35.43 -8.50 5.62
C GLU A 105 34.28 -7.83 4.82
N LYS A 106 33.21 -8.54 4.55
CA LYS A 106 32.04 -8.07 3.77
C LYS A 106 30.75 -7.97 4.57
N SER A 107 30.77 -8.28 5.86
CA SER A 107 29.56 -8.24 6.68
C SER A 107 29.36 -6.86 7.30
N ASP A 108 28.92 -5.89 6.49
CA ASP A 108 28.41 -4.60 6.97
C ASP A 108 26.99 -4.72 7.58
N LYS A 109 26.53 -5.95 7.86
CA LYS A 109 25.17 -6.22 8.29
C LYS A 109 24.98 -5.87 9.76
N LEU A 110 23.94 -5.13 10.03
CA LEU A 110 23.57 -4.68 11.35
C LEU A 110 23.22 -5.86 12.26
N ILE A 111 24.01 -6.07 13.32
CA ILE A 111 23.74 -7.06 14.37
C ILE A 111 23.13 -6.33 15.56
N LEU A 112 21.84 -6.66 15.83
CA LEU A 112 21.06 -6.02 16.90
C LEU A 112 21.25 -6.68 18.27
N GLY A 113 21.71 -7.93 18.32
CA GLY A 113 21.97 -8.61 19.58
C GLY A 113 22.34 -10.07 19.40
N PHE A 114 22.95 -10.64 20.43
CA PHE A 114 23.30 -12.03 20.51
C PHE A 114 23.02 -12.57 21.94
N ASP A 115 22.30 -13.68 22.02
CA ASP A 115 22.15 -14.44 23.24
C ASP A 115 22.02 -15.92 22.89
N PRO A 116 22.96 -16.79 23.32
CA PRO A 116 22.93 -18.23 23.03
C PRO A 116 21.72 -18.94 23.65
N ASN A 117 21.07 -18.34 24.64
CA ASN A 117 19.89 -18.88 25.32
C ASN A 117 18.60 -18.16 24.91
N ALA A 118 18.67 -17.24 23.95
CA ALA A 118 17.51 -16.48 23.51
C ALA A 118 16.44 -17.41 22.93
N ASP A 119 15.22 -17.12 23.27
CA ASP A 119 14.04 -17.64 22.61
C ASP A 119 13.53 -16.52 21.68
N TYR A 120 13.70 -16.73 20.39
CA TYR A 120 13.29 -15.76 19.37
C TYR A 120 11.82 -15.97 19.05
N ARG A 121 11.02 -14.95 19.26
CA ARG A 121 9.57 -14.98 19.02
C ARG A 121 9.12 -13.72 18.30
N ARG A 122 8.05 -13.87 17.56
CA ARG A 122 7.33 -12.70 17.02
C ARG A 122 6.69 -11.93 18.18
N GLN A 123 6.93 -10.63 18.22
CA GLN A 123 6.37 -9.71 19.20
C GLN A 123 5.87 -8.47 18.49
N ASN A 124 4.80 -7.90 19.00
CA ASN A 124 4.27 -6.63 18.54
C ASN A 124 5.11 -5.49 19.10
N VAL A 125 5.57 -4.60 18.23
CA VAL A 125 6.31 -3.38 18.59
C VAL A 125 5.41 -2.20 18.31
N GLU A 126 5.26 -1.32 19.33
CA GLU A 126 4.45 -0.11 19.19
C GLU A 126 4.90 0.72 17.97
N LEU A 127 3.92 1.17 17.20
CA LEU A 127 4.06 2.00 16.03
C LEU A 127 3.07 3.15 16.13
N GLU A 128 3.57 4.36 16.07
CA GLU A 128 2.77 5.57 15.91
C GLU A 128 3.38 6.40 14.79
N ASP A 129 2.59 6.76 13.80
CA ASP A 129 3.03 7.63 12.72
C ASP A 129 1.88 8.45 12.16
N ILE A 130 2.23 9.58 11.54
CA ILE A 130 1.29 10.48 10.89
C ILE A 130 1.78 10.78 9.48
N ARG A 131 1.04 10.28 8.49
CA ARG A 131 1.27 10.60 7.08
C ARG A 131 0.42 11.78 6.64
N ARG A 132 1.03 12.68 5.88
CA ARG A 132 0.35 13.75 5.14
C ARG A 132 0.67 13.63 3.68
N SER A 133 -0.36 13.66 2.83
CA SER A 133 -0.21 13.49 1.39
C SER A 133 -0.95 14.57 0.61
N VAL A 134 -0.43 14.86 -0.57
CA VAL A 134 -1.09 15.67 -1.58
C VAL A 134 -0.88 15.03 -2.95
N ASN A 135 -1.96 14.88 -3.70
CA ASN A 135 -1.95 14.39 -5.07
C ASN A 135 -2.63 15.42 -5.96
N ALA A 136 -2.11 15.64 -7.16
CA ALA A 136 -2.75 16.51 -8.16
C ALA A 136 -2.62 15.89 -9.55
N SER A 137 -3.65 16.04 -10.38
CA SER A 137 -3.61 15.61 -11.76
C SER A 137 -4.38 16.56 -12.69
N LEU A 138 -3.93 16.62 -13.93
CA LEU A 138 -4.56 17.37 -15.01
C LEU A 138 -4.80 16.43 -16.19
N LEU A 139 -6.07 16.28 -16.56
CA LEU A 139 -6.50 15.57 -17.76
C LEU A 139 -6.78 16.59 -18.84
N MET A 140 -6.23 16.36 -20.03
CA MET A 140 -6.36 17.20 -21.22
C MET A 140 -6.94 16.38 -22.38
N ARG A 141 -7.96 16.90 -23.05
CA ARG A 141 -8.59 16.25 -24.21
C ARG A 141 -8.30 17.02 -25.49
N ASP A 142 -7.89 16.30 -26.52
CA ASP A 142 -7.72 16.86 -27.87
C ASP A 142 -9.05 16.92 -28.63
N ALA A 143 -8.99 17.44 -29.89
CA ALA A 143 -10.16 17.56 -30.76
C ALA A 143 -10.79 16.20 -31.13
N LEU A 144 -10.04 15.09 -31.07
CA LEU A 144 -10.53 13.74 -31.29
C LEU A 144 -11.02 13.10 -29.98
N ARG A 145 -10.91 13.83 -28.85
CA ARG A 145 -11.23 13.40 -27.49
C ARG A 145 -10.29 12.30 -26.99
N ASN A 146 -9.07 12.21 -27.51
CA ASN A 146 -8.02 11.47 -26.86
C ASN A 146 -7.64 12.19 -25.54
N GLU A 147 -7.17 11.45 -24.56
CA GLU A 147 -6.96 11.97 -23.21
C GLU A 147 -5.50 11.82 -22.80
N LEU A 148 -4.85 12.95 -22.50
CA LEU A 148 -3.54 12.99 -21.86
C LEU A 148 -3.75 13.37 -20.40
N THR A 149 -3.28 12.53 -19.46
CA THR A 149 -3.28 12.82 -18.04
C THR A 149 -1.85 12.93 -17.54
N VAL A 150 -1.56 13.99 -16.80
CA VAL A 150 -0.32 14.16 -16.04
C VAL A 150 -0.64 14.29 -14.57
N GLY A 151 0.18 13.66 -13.71
CA GLY A 151 -0.04 13.65 -12.29
C GLY A 151 1.26 13.81 -11.51
N ALA A 152 1.15 14.32 -10.29
CA ALA A 152 2.23 14.37 -9.31
C ALA A 152 1.67 14.12 -7.92
N SER A 153 2.46 13.47 -7.06
CA SER A 153 2.12 13.30 -5.66
C SER A 153 3.32 13.55 -4.75
N PHE A 154 3.01 13.90 -3.51
CA PHE A 154 3.97 14.03 -2.43
C PHE A 154 3.34 13.52 -1.15
N SER A 155 4.08 12.69 -0.39
CA SER A 155 3.68 12.31 0.96
C SER A 155 4.88 12.36 1.90
N LYS A 156 4.59 12.61 3.18
CA LYS A 156 5.58 12.66 4.23
C LYS A 156 5.05 12.04 5.51
N GLU A 157 5.86 11.17 6.07
CA GLU A 157 5.77 10.57 7.39
C GLU A 157 6.92 11.08 8.28
N GLU A 158 7.06 10.57 9.48
CA GLU A 158 8.13 10.97 10.37
C GLU A 158 9.49 10.49 9.85
N ASP A 159 9.53 9.28 9.34
CA ASP A 159 10.73 8.59 8.85
C ASP A 159 10.71 8.23 7.35
N TYR A 160 9.68 8.67 6.62
CA TYR A 160 9.53 8.35 5.21
C TYR A 160 9.00 9.54 4.40
N THR A 161 9.59 9.75 3.22
CA THR A 161 9.14 10.78 2.26
C THR A 161 9.02 10.15 0.89
N SER A 162 7.92 10.42 0.19
CA SER A 162 7.68 9.92 -1.17
C SER A 162 7.28 11.05 -2.11
N SER A 163 7.83 11.03 -3.32
CA SER A 163 7.49 11.94 -4.41
C SER A 163 7.26 11.15 -5.68
N SER A 164 6.20 11.46 -6.43
CA SER A 164 5.95 10.77 -7.70
C SER A 164 5.50 11.69 -8.81
N ALA A 165 5.72 11.23 -10.04
CA ALA A 165 5.17 11.81 -11.25
C ALA A 165 4.62 10.72 -12.15
N SER A 166 3.53 11.01 -12.87
CA SER A 166 2.89 10.07 -13.78
C SER A 166 2.41 10.74 -15.06
N VAL A 167 2.36 9.96 -16.12
CA VAL A 167 1.77 10.37 -17.40
C VAL A 167 1.00 9.19 -17.99
N SER A 168 -0.17 9.44 -18.55
CA SER A 168 -0.90 8.45 -19.32
C SER A 168 -1.57 9.07 -20.53
N GLN A 169 -1.65 8.31 -21.60
CA GLN A 169 -2.29 8.72 -22.85
C GLN A 169 -3.30 7.66 -23.27
N LEU A 170 -4.53 8.08 -23.54
CA LEU A 170 -5.59 7.25 -24.09
C LEU A 170 -5.93 7.72 -25.50
N TRP A 171 -6.05 6.77 -26.44
CA TRP A 171 -6.49 7.00 -27.83
C TRP A 171 -7.75 6.21 -28.12
N TRP A 172 -8.70 6.84 -28.79
CA TRP A 172 -9.87 6.19 -29.33
C TRP A 172 -9.56 5.62 -30.72
N ALA A 173 -9.75 4.31 -30.89
CA ALA A 173 -9.50 3.63 -32.17
C ALA A 173 -10.52 3.99 -33.24
N ASP A 174 -11.71 4.41 -32.86
CA ASP A 174 -12.80 4.72 -33.76
C ASP A 174 -13.63 5.90 -33.26
N ARG A 175 -14.35 6.55 -34.19
CA ARG A 175 -15.21 7.70 -33.90
C ARG A 175 -16.39 7.38 -32.99
N ARG A 176 -16.80 6.10 -32.89
CA ARG A 176 -17.89 5.64 -32.00
C ARG A 176 -17.41 5.36 -30.59
N LYS A 177 -16.09 5.43 -30.38
CA LYS A 177 -15.45 5.17 -29.08
C LYS A 177 -15.74 3.80 -28.50
N ASN A 178 -15.87 2.79 -29.38
CA ASN A 178 -16.09 1.42 -28.94
C ASN A 178 -14.81 0.73 -28.49
N ARG A 179 -13.66 1.25 -28.93
CA ARG A 179 -12.33 0.73 -28.57
C ARG A 179 -11.39 1.86 -28.22
N SER A 180 -10.65 1.68 -27.13
CA SER A 180 -9.55 2.55 -26.78
C SER A 180 -8.28 1.74 -26.50
N TYR A 181 -7.15 2.41 -26.65
CA TYR A 181 -5.83 1.95 -26.22
C TYR A 181 -5.29 2.97 -25.23
N SER A 182 -4.62 2.53 -24.19
CA SER A 182 -3.90 3.42 -23.30
C SER A 182 -2.48 2.94 -23.02
N VAL A 183 -1.61 3.91 -22.76
CA VAL A 183 -0.25 3.69 -22.27
C VAL A 183 -0.04 4.64 -21.11
N GLY A 184 0.50 4.14 -20.01
CA GLY A 184 0.84 4.92 -18.83
C GLY A 184 2.24 4.59 -18.35
N ALA A 185 2.87 5.56 -17.68
CA ALA A 185 4.12 5.37 -16.94
C ALA A 185 4.13 6.24 -15.69
N SER A 186 4.79 5.77 -14.65
CA SER A 186 5.03 6.51 -13.41
C SER A 186 6.45 6.30 -12.91
N VAL A 187 6.91 7.26 -12.12
CA VAL A 187 8.15 7.19 -11.37
C VAL A 187 7.89 7.66 -9.96
N ILE A 188 8.44 6.93 -8.99
CA ILE A 188 8.33 7.22 -7.57
C ILE A 188 9.74 7.23 -6.98
N TYR A 189 10.07 8.28 -6.25
CA TYR A 189 11.30 8.42 -5.49
C TYR A 189 10.95 8.48 -4.01
N ASN A 190 11.55 7.60 -3.24
CA ASN A 190 11.33 7.46 -1.81
C ASN A 190 12.63 7.64 -1.05
N GLU A 191 12.56 8.31 0.08
CA GLU A 191 13.63 8.45 1.08
C GLU A 191 13.14 7.85 2.40
N SER A 192 13.95 6.96 2.99
CA SER A 192 13.70 6.31 4.28
C SER A 192 14.78 6.71 5.27
N TYR A 193 14.38 7.05 6.50
CA TYR A 193 15.30 7.17 7.63
C TYR A 193 15.48 5.79 8.23
N VAL A 194 16.61 5.17 7.95
CA VAL A 194 16.93 3.82 8.43
C VAL A 194 17.59 3.94 9.80
N PHE A 195 17.00 3.28 10.78
CA PHE A 195 17.52 3.25 12.15
C PHE A 195 18.49 2.09 12.30
N THR A 196 19.66 2.38 12.84
CA THR A 196 20.68 1.41 13.18
C THR A 196 20.87 1.37 14.68
N ASP A 197 21.40 0.27 15.18
CA ASP A 197 21.92 0.13 16.54
C ASP A 197 20.95 0.60 17.66
N GLY A 198 19.70 0.15 17.60
CA GLY A 198 18.69 0.44 18.62
C GLY A 198 18.25 1.92 18.64
N TYR A 199 18.14 2.54 17.49
CA TYR A 199 17.77 3.96 17.27
C TYR A 199 18.85 4.98 17.67
N ALA A 200 20.07 4.54 17.98
CA ALA A 200 21.15 5.45 18.36
C ALA A 200 21.73 6.22 17.17
N ASP A 201 21.83 5.54 16.02
CA ASP A 201 22.29 6.13 14.77
C ASP A 201 21.23 5.94 13.69
N GLN A 202 21.07 6.93 12.81
CA GLN A 202 20.20 6.90 11.66
C GLN A 202 20.93 7.42 10.42
N TYR A 203 20.59 6.85 9.27
CA TYR A 203 21.04 7.36 7.97
C TYR A 203 19.85 7.40 7.01
N ILE A 204 20.00 8.16 5.93
CA ILE A 204 18.99 8.23 4.88
C ILE A 204 19.39 7.26 3.77
N ASP A 205 18.46 6.42 3.36
CA ASP A 205 18.60 5.58 2.18
C ASP A 205 17.41 5.81 1.25
N ASP A 206 17.56 5.53 -0.03
CA ASP A 206 16.57 5.85 -1.03
C ASP A 206 16.26 4.68 -1.97
N ASN A 207 15.10 4.75 -2.59
CA ASN A 207 14.76 3.88 -3.70
C ASN A 207 14.03 4.64 -4.81
N LEU A 208 14.21 4.13 -6.02
CA LEU A 208 13.54 4.59 -7.22
C LEU A 208 12.70 3.45 -7.80
N MET A 209 11.42 3.70 -7.98
CA MET A 209 10.48 2.75 -8.56
C MET A 209 9.93 3.35 -9.87
N TRP A 210 9.74 2.54 -10.89
CA TRP A 210 9.05 2.95 -12.09
C TRP A 210 8.12 1.86 -12.59
N ASP A 211 7.01 2.30 -13.17
CA ASP A 211 5.97 1.44 -13.73
C ASP A 211 5.66 1.85 -15.15
N ALA A 212 5.27 0.88 -15.97
CA ALA A 212 4.67 1.12 -17.27
C ALA A 212 3.50 0.15 -17.49
N GLU A 213 2.41 0.66 -18.04
CA GLU A 213 1.21 -0.14 -18.34
C GLU A 213 0.72 0.15 -19.75
N VAL A 214 0.20 -0.88 -20.40
CA VAL A 214 -0.54 -0.77 -21.66
C VAL A 214 -1.91 -1.44 -21.47
N SER A 215 -2.96 -0.85 -22.04
CA SER A 215 -4.27 -1.48 -22.00
C SER A 215 -5.07 -1.30 -23.28
N VAL A 216 -6.01 -2.21 -23.49
CA VAL A 216 -7.03 -2.13 -24.53
C VAL A 216 -8.40 -2.34 -23.90
N SER A 217 -9.34 -1.45 -24.22
CA SER A 217 -10.72 -1.54 -23.79
C SER A 217 -11.63 -1.66 -25.02
N GLN A 218 -12.62 -2.56 -24.94
CA GLN A 218 -13.58 -2.85 -26.00
C GLN A 218 -15.00 -2.90 -25.45
N VAL A 219 -15.89 -2.11 -26.01
CA VAL A 219 -17.33 -2.28 -25.85
C VAL A 219 -17.75 -3.50 -26.67
N LEU A 220 -18.26 -4.54 -26.00
CA LEU A 220 -18.69 -5.79 -26.62
C LEU A 220 -20.16 -5.72 -27.07
N SER A 221 -20.99 -5.03 -26.30
CA SER A 221 -22.40 -4.77 -26.58
C SER A 221 -22.87 -3.51 -25.85
N ASP A 222 -24.15 -3.19 -25.95
CA ASP A 222 -24.81 -2.12 -25.17
C ASP A 222 -24.76 -2.33 -23.65
N LYS A 223 -24.42 -3.55 -23.21
CA LYS A 223 -24.39 -3.97 -21.79
C LYS A 223 -23.05 -4.54 -21.33
N ALA A 224 -22.10 -4.69 -22.22
CA ALA A 224 -20.86 -5.38 -21.89
C ALA A 224 -19.64 -4.60 -22.37
N HIS A 225 -18.62 -4.56 -21.51
CA HIS A 225 -17.33 -3.99 -21.76
C HIS A 225 -16.22 -4.91 -21.23
N LEU A 226 -15.13 -5.02 -21.97
CA LEU A 226 -13.94 -5.78 -21.59
C LEU A 226 -12.71 -4.88 -21.69
N SER A 227 -11.89 -4.84 -20.65
CA SER A 227 -10.56 -4.27 -20.66
C SER A 227 -9.52 -5.33 -20.37
N LEU A 228 -8.43 -5.29 -21.13
CA LEU A 228 -7.23 -6.11 -20.90
C LEU A 228 -6.05 -5.18 -20.68
N SER A 229 -5.20 -5.48 -19.70
CA SER A 229 -3.98 -4.73 -19.44
C SER A 229 -2.78 -5.64 -19.24
N ALA A 230 -1.59 -5.09 -19.50
CA ALA A 230 -0.31 -5.67 -19.14
C ALA A 230 0.59 -4.56 -18.59
N TYR A 231 1.33 -4.86 -17.53
CA TYR A 231 2.20 -3.89 -16.87
C TYR A 231 3.52 -4.53 -16.45
N ILE A 232 4.52 -3.68 -16.28
CA ILE A 232 5.83 -4.00 -15.72
C ILE A 232 6.19 -2.95 -14.67
N ASN A 233 6.83 -3.38 -13.61
CA ASN A 233 7.42 -2.51 -12.59
C ASN A 233 8.88 -2.88 -12.35
N HIS A 234 9.67 -1.90 -11.95
CA HIS A 234 11.05 -2.10 -11.52
C HIS A 234 11.38 -1.15 -10.38
N ASP A 235 11.85 -1.73 -9.29
CA ASP A 235 12.23 -1.05 -8.07
C ASP A 235 13.73 -1.24 -7.86
N ARG A 236 14.43 -0.19 -7.44
CA ARG A 236 15.87 -0.20 -7.20
C ARG A 236 16.25 0.69 -6.03
N GLY A 237 17.18 0.23 -5.19
CA GLY A 237 17.69 0.94 -4.02
C GLY A 237 17.31 0.24 -2.73
N TYR A 238 17.05 0.96 -1.66
CA TYR A 238 16.69 0.41 -0.37
C TYR A 238 15.26 -0.15 -0.39
N LEU A 239 15.12 -1.48 -0.42
CA LEU A 239 13.84 -2.20 -0.45
C LEU A 239 13.57 -3.00 0.83
N SER A 240 14.51 -2.99 1.79
CA SER A 240 14.35 -3.64 3.08
C SER A 240 13.43 -2.84 4.01
N ASN A 241 12.83 -3.51 4.98
CA ASN A 241 12.06 -2.88 6.04
C ASN A 241 12.88 -2.87 7.33
N HIS A 242 13.41 -1.71 7.71
CA HIS A 242 14.26 -1.56 8.89
C HIS A 242 13.55 -1.84 10.23
N TYR A 243 12.22 -1.94 10.24
CA TYR A 243 11.44 -2.37 11.41
C TYR A 243 11.40 -3.89 11.57
N GLN A 244 11.77 -4.65 10.53
CA GLN A 244 11.77 -6.11 10.57
C GLN A 244 13.14 -6.66 10.94
N THR A 245 13.13 -7.68 11.79
CA THR A 245 14.33 -8.38 12.24
C THR A 245 14.26 -9.86 11.92
N ILE A 246 15.41 -10.47 11.74
CA ILE A 246 15.60 -11.89 11.42
C ILE A 246 16.67 -12.52 12.31
N VAL A 247 16.71 -13.83 12.40
CA VAL A 247 17.81 -14.57 13.01
C VAL A 247 18.82 -14.97 11.92
N ARG A 248 20.07 -14.53 12.07
CA ARG A 248 21.17 -14.97 11.23
C ARG A 248 22.08 -15.92 11.97
N GLY A 249 22.55 -16.95 11.26
CA GLY A 249 23.60 -17.85 11.73
C GLY A 249 24.93 -17.48 11.07
N ILE A 250 25.98 -17.33 11.86
CA ILE A 250 27.33 -17.05 11.38
C ILE A 250 28.28 -18.04 12.05
N ASP A 251 28.97 -18.85 11.23
CA ASP A 251 30.01 -19.77 11.71
C ASP A 251 31.22 -18.98 12.23
N LEU A 252 31.23 -18.72 13.53
CA LEU A 252 32.25 -17.91 14.22
C LEU A 252 33.52 -18.72 14.55
N ASN A 253 33.40 -20.05 14.64
CA ASN A 253 34.48 -20.93 15.02
C ASN A 253 35.15 -21.62 13.82
N ASN A 254 34.62 -21.44 12.59
CA ASN A 254 35.07 -22.02 11.34
C ASN A 254 35.01 -23.55 11.32
N ASP A 255 34.05 -24.15 11.97
CA ASP A 255 33.86 -25.61 11.97
C ASP A 255 32.87 -26.09 10.88
N GLN A 256 32.38 -25.17 10.06
CA GLN A 256 31.40 -25.35 8.98
C GLN A 256 30.02 -25.79 9.47
N ARG A 257 29.67 -25.45 10.71
CA ARG A 257 28.36 -25.64 11.31
C ARG A 257 27.93 -24.34 11.96
N ILE A 258 26.64 -24.13 11.99
CA ILE A 258 26.04 -22.99 12.70
C ILE A 258 25.32 -23.54 13.91
N ASP A 259 25.94 -23.41 15.07
CA ASP A 259 25.34 -23.80 16.33
C ASP A 259 24.43 -22.68 16.87
N ARG A 260 23.53 -23.03 17.79
CA ARG A 260 22.63 -22.04 18.40
C ARG A 260 23.38 -20.89 19.09
N SER A 261 24.59 -21.12 19.57
CA SER A 261 25.47 -20.09 20.14
C SER A 261 26.00 -19.09 19.10
N GLU A 262 25.74 -19.32 17.82
CA GLU A 262 26.17 -18.51 16.67
C GLU A 262 25.00 -17.84 15.97
N TRP A 263 23.80 -17.86 16.60
CA TRP A 263 22.61 -17.18 16.14
C TRP A 263 22.61 -15.73 16.61
N LEU A 264 22.31 -14.81 15.69
CA LEU A 264 22.32 -13.39 15.90
C LEU A 264 20.99 -12.79 15.48
N LEU A 265 20.47 -11.83 16.22
CA LEU A 265 19.36 -10.99 15.77
C LEU A 265 19.95 -9.90 14.87
N ALA A 266 19.45 -9.80 13.66
CA ALA A 266 19.89 -8.82 12.65
C ALA A 266 18.70 -8.14 12.00
N ALA A 267 18.92 -6.98 11.35
CA ALA A 267 17.94 -6.40 10.47
C ALA A 267 17.67 -7.33 9.28
N GLU A 268 16.44 -7.29 8.76
CA GLU A 268 16.15 -7.98 7.51
C GLU A 268 16.94 -7.37 6.36
N GLU A 269 17.15 -8.18 5.33
CA GLU A 269 17.84 -7.73 4.12
C GLU A 269 17.15 -8.34 2.91
N ARG A 270 16.60 -7.48 2.06
CA ARG A 270 16.00 -7.85 0.77
C ARG A 270 16.95 -7.51 -0.36
N PRO A 271 16.81 -8.14 -1.54
CA PRO A 271 17.51 -7.65 -2.73
C PRO A 271 17.22 -6.17 -2.98
N ASP A 272 18.24 -5.44 -3.42
CA ASP A 272 18.19 -4.02 -3.75
C ASP A 272 17.51 -3.71 -5.10
N GLN A 273 17.03 -4.74 -5.78
CA GLN A 273 16.28 -4.65 -7.02
C GLN A 273 15.12 -5.63 -7.01
N ARG A 274 14.03 -5.21 -7.66
CA ARG A 274 12.87 -6.05 -7.90
C ARG A 274 12.27 -5.70 -9.25
N THR A 275 12.10 -6.70 -10.10
CA THR A 275 11.41 -6.54 -11.38
C THR A 275 10.21 -7.48 -11.41
N GLY A 276 9.05 -6.92 -11.64
CA GLY A 276 7.82 -7.67 -11.73
C GLY A 276 6.94 -7.20 -12.87
N GLY A 277 5.87 -7.92 -13.09
CA GLY A 277 4.89 -7.55 -14.09
C GLY A 277 3.66 -8.43 -14.03
N GLY A 278 2.67 -8.09 -14.81
CA GLY A 278 1.46 -8.87 -14.79
C GLY A 278 0.49 -8.52 -15.90
N VAL A 279 -0.61 -9.26 -15.89
CA VAL A 279 -1.73 -9.06 -16.81
C VAL A 279 -3.03 -8.94 -16.04
N GLY A 280 -3.94 -8.13 -16.54
CA GLY A 280 -5.26 -7.90 -15.96
C GLY A 280 -6.37 -8.04 -17.00
N ALA A 281 -7.55 -8.46 -16.53
CA ALA A 281 -8.77 -8.49 -17.32
C ALA A 281 -9.95 -8.00 -16.46
N LEU A 282 -10.63 -6.96 -16.93
CA LEU A 282 -11.85 -6.43 -16.32
C LEU A 282 -13.01 -6.64 -17.28
N HIS A 283 -14.03 -7.37 -16.83
CA HIS A 283 -15.28 -7.53 -17.53
C HIS A 283 -16.41 -6.84 -16.77
N VAL A 284 -17.08 -5.92 -17.43
CA VAL A 284 -18.26 -5.22 -16.90
C VAL A 284 -19.50 -5.71 -17.67
N TRP A 285 -20.52 -6.08 -16.93
CA TRP A 285 -21.79 -6.57 -17.50
C TRP A 285 -22.99 -5.95 -16.78
N GLN A 286 -23.88 -5.32 -17.52
CA GLN A 286 -25.15 -4.84 -17.00
C GLN A 286 -26.28 -5.83 -17.29
N TRP A 287 -26.93 -6.28 -16.24
CA TRP A 287 -28.08 -7.17 -16.30
C TRP A 287 -29.35 -6.41 -16.67
N ASN A 288 -30.38 -7.14 -17.18
CA ASN A 288 -31.66 -6.53 -17.50
C ASN A 288 -32.38 -5.90 -16.29
N SER A 289 -32.06 -6.32 -15.08
CA SER A 289 -32.54 -5.78 -13.81
C SER A 289 -31.90 -4.42 -13.45
N GLY A 290 -30.98 -3.92 -14.23
CA GLY A 290 -30.20 -2.72 -13.92
C GLY A 290 -28.97 -2.97 -13.04
N ILE A 291 -28.78 -4.17 -12.52
CA ILE A 291 -27.59 -4.55 -11.76
C ILE A 291 -26.38 -4.54 -12.68
N THR A 292 -25.29 -3.90 -12.26
CA THR A 292 -23.99 -3.95 -12.96
C THR A 292 -23.04 -4.86 -12.19
N SER A 293 -22.41 -5.79 -12.90
CA SER A 293 -21.40 -6.71 -12.38
C SER A 293 -20.03 -6.37 -12.96
N GLN A 294 -19.04 -6.27 -12.12
CA GLN A 294 -17.66 -6.01 -12.48
C GLN A 294 -16.80 -7.17 -11.97
N LEU A 295 -16.22 -7.94 -12.87
CA LEU A 295 -15.32 -9.03 -12.56
C LEU A 295 -13.92 -8.66 -13.03
N ASN A 296 -12.99 -8.56 -12.10
CA ASN A 296 -11.58 -8.24 -12.35
C ASN A 296 -10.70 -9.41 -11.94
N TYR A 297 -9.86 -9.86 -12.86
CA TYR A 297 -8.81 -10.83 -12.58
C TYR A 297 -7.45 -10.22 -12.87
N ARG A 298 -6.45 -10.49 -12.01
CA ARG A 298 -5.06 -10.08 -12.17
C ARG A 298 -4.13 -11.23 -11.84
N TYR A 299 -3.14 -11.44 -12.70
CA TYR A 299 -1.96 -12.26 -12.44
C TYR A 299 -0.75 -11.35 -12.33
N PHE A 300 0.14 -11.63 -11.39
CA PHE A 300 1.41 -10.93 -11.18
C PHE A 300 2.51 -11.95 -10.92
N ASP A 301 3.73 -11.64 -11.37
CA ASP A 301 4.94 -12.44 -11.16
C ASP A 301 6.16 -11.52 -11.08
N ASP A 302 7.17 -11.87 -10.26
CA ASP A 302 8.39 -11.09 -10.08
C ASP A 302 9.63 -11.95 -9.88
N ASP A 303 10.81 -11.31 -9.93
CA ASP A 303 12.10 -11.93 -9.72
C ASP A 303 12.41 -12.27 -8.24
N TRP A 304 11.57 -11.87 -7.30
CA TRP A 304 11.61 -12.35 -5.93
C TRP A 304 10.90 -13.70 -5.74
N GLY A 305 10.30 -14.25 -6.79
CA GLY A 305 9.57 -15.51 -6.81
C GLY A 305 8.13 -15.41 -6.32
N ILE A 306 7.61 -14.19 -6.16
CA ILE A 306 6.21 -13.97 -5.80
C ILE A 306 5.35 -14.05 -7.07
N ALA A 307 4.61 -15.14 -7.22
CA ALA A 307 3.53 -15.23 -8.20
C ALA A 307 2.19 -15.11 -7.48
N SER A 308 1.28 -14.26 -7.99
CA SER A 308 0.00 -14.04 -7.32
C SER A 308 -1.19 -13.94 -8.27
N HIS A 309 -2.34 -14.35 -7.75
CA HIS A 309 -3.64 -14.30 -8.40
C HIS A 309 -4.61 -13.46 -7.57
N THR A 310 -5.29 -12.53 -8.20
CA THR A 310 -6.36 -11.75 -7.58
C THR A 310 -7.63 -11.88 -8.40
N LEU A 311 -8.74 -12.25 -7.77
CA LEU A 311 -10.07 -12.17 -8.34
C LEU A 311 -10.92 -11.23 -7.49
N ASN A 312 -11.46 -10.18 -8.10
CA ASN A 312 -12.35 -9.23 -7.46
C ASN A 312 -13.68 -9.17 -8.19
N TRP A 313 -14.77 -9.33 -7.46
CA TRP A 313 -16.12 -9.25 -7.98
C TRP A 313 -16.93 -8.20 -7.23
N ALA A 314 -17.38 -7.19 -7.95
CA ALA A 314 -18.18 -6.09 -7.42
C ALA A 314 -19.54 -6.03 -8.14
N LEU A 315 -20.58 -5.68 -7.40
CA LEU A 315 -21.91 -5.46 -7.93
C LEU A 315 -22.41 -4.06 -7.58
N ASP A 316 -23.05 -3.40 -8.53
CA ASP A 316 -23.82 -2.18 -8.30
C ASP A 316 -25.32 -2.56 -8.40
N ILE A 317 -26.01 -2.56 -7.27
CA ILE A 317 -27.41 -2.99 -7.15
C ILE A 317 -28.28 -1.76 -6.86
N PRO A 318 -28.95 -1.17 -7.87
CA PRO A 318 -29.87 -0.08 -7.65
C PRO A 318 -31.12 -0.58 -6.91
N VAL A 319 -31.29 -0.17 -5.65
CA VAL A 319 -32.45 -0.50 -4.82
C VAL A 319 -33.59 0.49 -5.05
N SER A 320 -33.23 1.75 -5.29
CA SER A 320 -34.13 2.82 -5.69
C SER A 320 -33.40 3.86 -6.54
N ASP A 321 -34.08 4.89 -6.99
CA ASP A 321 -33.48 6.01 -7.74
C ASP A 321 -32.40 6.76 -6.91
N GLN A 322 -32.45 6.63 -5.60
CA GLN A 322 -31.55 7.34 -4.67
C GLN A 322 -30.55 6.41 -3.98
N LEU A 323 -30.81 5.10 -3.92
CA LEU A 323 -30.01 4.16 -3.12
C LEU A 323 -29.46 3.05 -4.01
N THR A 324 -28.14 2.89 -3.99
CA THR A 324 -27.41 1.76 -4.60
C THR A 324 -26.66 1.00 -3.50
N VAL A 325 -26.72 -0.32 -3.52
CA VAL A 325 -25.96 -1.20 -2.63
C VAL A 325 -24.79 -1.81 -3.42
N LEU A 326 -23.63 -1.86 -2.81
CA LEU A 326 -22.33 -2.13 -3.43
C LEU A 326 -21.61 -3.28 -2.71
N PRO A 327 -22.03 -4.55 -2.88
CA PRO A 327 -21.27 -5.67 -2.36
C PRO A 327 -20.03 -5.93 -3.21
N VAL A 328 -18.91 -6.19 -2.51
CA VAL A 328 -17.63 -6.57 -3.13
C VAL A 328 -17.08 -7.81 -2.46
N MET A 329 -16.55 -8.73 -3.26
CA MET A 329 -15.82 -9.90 -2.79
C MET A 329 -14.50 -10.01 -3.53
N ARG A 330 -13.41 -10.26 -2.80
CA ARG A 330 -12.07 -10.44 -3.36
C ARG A 330 -11.46 -11.71 -2.80
N VAL A 331 -10.79 -12.45 -3.66
CA VAL A 331 -9.95 -13.59 -3.30
C VAL A 331 -8.53 -13.32 -3.83
N TYR A 332 -7.55 -13.61 -3.01
CA TYR A 332 -6.15 -13.43 -3.32
C TYR A 332 -5.35 -14.67 -2.92
N GLN A 333 -4.34 -15.00 -3.71
CA GLN A 333 -3.36 -16.04 -3.40
C GLN A 333 -1.99 -15.59 -3.90
N GLN A 334 -0.95 -15.83 -3.10
CA GLN A 334 0.44 -15.62 -3.51
C GLN A 334 1.34 -16.76 -3.07
N GLN A 335 2.48 -16.90 -3.76
CA GLN A 335 3.63 -17.70 -3.36
C GLN A 335 4.58 -16.85 -2.51
N ALA A 336 5.42 -17.51 -1.70
CA ALA A 336 6.42 -16.82 -0.88
C ALA A 336 7.61 -16.32 -1.73
N ALA A 337 8.22 -15.22 -1.29
CA ALA A 337 9.51 -14.80 -1.80
C ALA A 337 10.58 -15.84 -1.48
N PHE A 338 11.58 -16.00 -2.37
CA PHE A 338 12.64 -17.01 -2.21
C PHE A 338 13.50 -16.82 -0.95
N PHE A 339 13.53 -15.62 -0.41
CA PHE A 339 14.27 -15.25 0.80
C PHE A 339 13.37 -15.12 2.04
N TYR A 340 12.13 -15.60 1.98
CA TYR A 340 11.22 -15.59 3.12
C TYR A 340 11.36 -16.85 3.96
N LYS A 341 11.40 -16.69 5.30
CA LYS A 341 11.18 -17.77 6.28
C LYS A 341 10.18 -17.32 7.34
N ASP A 342 9.28 -18.22 7.69
CA ASP A 342 8.31 -17.95 8.74
C ASP A 342 9.01 -17.90 10.10
N ALA A 343 8.84 -16.80 10.83
CA ALA A 343 9.42 -16.59 12.16
C ALA A 343 8.91 -17.57 13.23
N ASP A 344 7.73 -18.13 13.03
CA ASP A 344 7.12 -19.12 13.94
C ASP A 344 7.38 -20.56 13.46
N GLY A 345 8.13 -20.71 12.35
CA GLY A 345 8.51 -22.00 11.78
C GLY A 345 9.64 -22.70 12.55
N SER A 346 9.98 -23.91 12.11
CA SER A 346 11.10 -24.67 12.66
C SER A 346 12.46 -24.26 12.10
N ASP A 347 12.48 -23.63 10.91
CA ASP A 347 13.68 -23.12 10.23
C ASP A 347 13.61 -21.60 10.12
N ILE A 348 14.06 -20.92 11.19
CA ILE A 348 14.03 -19.46 11.31
C ILE A 348 15.38 -18.80 11.02
N VAL A 349 16.44 -19.60 10.83
CA VAL A 349 17.81 -19.11 10.73
C VAL A 349 18.20 -18.92 9.28
N PHE A 350 18.68 -17.74 8.96
CA PHE A 350 19.27 -17.41 7.66
C PHE A 350 20.78 -17.55 7.75
N ASP A 351 21.39 -18.08 6.70
CA ASP A 351 22.86 -18.07 6.58
C ASP A 351 23.35 -16.61 6.52
N GLY A 352 24.51 -16.33 7.08
CA GLY A 352 25.06 -15.01 7.29
C GLY A 352 25.16 -14.12 6.06
N ARG A 353 25.15 -14.70 4.85
CA ARG A 353 25.33 -13.98 3.58
C ARG A 353 24.10 -13.92 2.70
N GLU A 354 23.02 -14.61 3.04
CA GLU A 354 21.81 -14.68 2.25
C GLU A 354 20.88 -13.49 2.53
N TYR A 355 20.10 -13.10 1.53
CA TYR A 355 18.93 -12.27 1.77
C TYR A 355 17.99 -12.99 2.73
N GLY A 356 17.29 -12.24 3.56
CA GLY A 356 16.38 -12.85 4.52
C GLY A 356 15.33 -11.88 5.03
N SER A 357 14.10 -12.34 5.08
CA SER A 357 12.97 -11.64 5.67
C SER A 357 12.01 -12.60 6.33
N SER A 358 11.45 -12.19 7.48
CA SER A 358 10.34 -12.86 8.14
C SER A 358 9.05 -12.03 8.10
N ASP A 359 8.99 -11.04 7.20
CA ASP A 359 7.79 -10.25 6.96
C ASP A 359 6.68 -11.12 6.35
N GLN A 360 5.59 -11.32 7.06
CA GLN A 360 4.46 -12.17 6.63
C GLN A 360 3.89 -11.77 5.27
N ARG A 361 4.03 -10.50 4.86
CA ARG A 361 3.59 -10.01 3.54
C ARG A 361 4.35 -10.64 2.37
N LEU A 362 5.55 -11.20 2.62
CA LEU A 362 6.37 -11.91 1.65
C LEU A 362 6.16 -13.43 1.69
N GLY A 363 5.37 -13.93 2.62
CA GLY A 363 5.05 -15.35 2.77
C GLY A 363 4.05 -15.85 1.74
N GLU A 364 3.88 -17.17 1.70
CA GLU A 364 2.79 -17.81 0.97
C GLU A 364 1.50 -17.70 1.78
N TYR A 365 0.44 -17.19 1.16
CA TYR A 365 -0.89 -17.17 1.79
C TYR A 365 -2.02 -17.07 0.76
N THR A 366 -3.21 -17.41 1.23
CA THR A 366 -4.48 -17.07 0.61
C THR A 366 -5.23 -16.09 1.48
N ALA A 367 -5.97 -15.17 0.86
CA ALA A 367 -6.80 -14.21 1.58
C ALA A 367 -8.14 -14.02 0.89
N TRP A 368 -9.14 -13.65 1.66
CA TRP A 368 -10.42 -13.20 1.14
C TRP A 368 -10.88 -11.92 1.83
N HIS A 369 -11.64 -11.14 1.12
CA HIS A 369 -12.20 -9.89 1.59
C HIS A 369 -13.66 -9.82 1.16
N ALA A 370 -14.52 -9.37 2.05
CA ALA A 370 -15.92 -9.06 1.77
C ALA A 370 -16.24 -7.66 2.26
N GLN A 371 -16.89 -6.86 1.42
CA GLN A 371 -17.34 -5.51 1.74
C GLN A 371 -18.79 -5.33 1.34
N LEU A 372 -19.53 -4.64 2.19
CA LEU A 372 -20.86 -4.15 1.86
C LEU A 372 -20.85 -2.62 1.92
N GLY A 373 -21.09 -2.01 0.77
CA GLY A 373 -21.23 -0.56 0.63
C GLY A 373 -22.66 -0.14 0.33
N ALA A 374 -22.96 1.11 0.60
CA ALA A 374 -24.17 1.79 0.20
C ALA A 374 -23.85 3.21 -0.25
N GLN A 375 -24.48 3.64 -1.32
CA GLN A 375 -24.41 4.98 -1.86
C GLN A 375 -25.81 5.57 -1.88
N TRP A 376 -26.00 6.69 -1.22
CA TRP A 376 -27.28 7.39 -1.11
C TRP A 376 -27.18 8.79 -1.69
N ARG A 377 -28.11 9.14 -2.59
CA ARG A 377 -28.24 10.46 -3.21
C ARG A 377 -29.53 11.14 -2.74
N PRO A 378 -29.50 11.78 -1.55
CA PRO A 378 -30.69 12.44 -0.99
C PRO A 378 -31.16 13.61 -1.83
N TRP A 379 -30.24 14.31 -2.49
CA TRP A 379 -30.46 15.44 -3.39
C TRP A 379 -29.55 15.32 -4.62
N PRO A 380 -29.89 15.96 -5.75
CA PRO A 380 -29.11 15.84 -6.99
C PRO A 380 -27.62 16.19 -6.84
N GLN A 381 -27.29 17.13 -5.96
CA GLN A 381 -25.91 17.59 -5.74
C GLN A 381 -25.14 16.75 -4.70
N TRP A 382 -25.85 15.98 -3.87
CA TRP A 382 -25.25 15.27 -2.75
C TRP A 382 -25.19 13.78 -2.97
N ARG A 383 -24.04 13.17 -2.71
CA ARG A 383 -23.85 11.73 -2.60
C ARG A 383 -23.22 11.43 -1.25
N LEU A 384 -23.79 10.50 -0.52
CA LEU A 384 -23.28 9.98 0.74
C LEU A 384 -22.92 8.52 0.55
N ASP A 385 -21.77 8.11 1.07
CA ASP A 385 -21.22 6.78 0.93
C ASP A 385 -20.93 6.20 2.31
N ALA A 386 -21.23 4.93 2.52
CA ALA A 386 -20.85 4.17 3.70
C ALA A 386 -20.46 2.76 3.29
N SER A 387 -19.43 2.20 3.88
CA SER A 387 -19.10 0.78 3.68
C SER A 387 -18.48 0.18 4.94
N ALA A 388 -18.71 -1.13 5.12
CA ALA A 388 -18.06 -1.95 6.11
C ALA A 388 -17.43 -3.15 5.42
N ALA A 389 -16.24 -3.54 5.87
CA ALA A 389 -15.50 -4.61 5.26
C ALA A 389 -14.78 -5.48 6.28
N PHE A 390 -14.53 -6.70 5.88
CA PHE A 390 -13.78 -7.71 6.60
C PHE A 390 -12.76 -8.35 5.65
N TYR A 391 -11.56 -8.58 6.15
CA TYR A 391 -10.47 -9.27 5.48
C TYR A 391 -9.92 -10.37 6.37
N GLN A 392 -9.59 -11.52 5.79
CA GLN A 392 -8.94 -12.63 6.48
C GLN A 392 -7.86 -13.24 5.60
N GLN A 393 -6.76 -13.59 6.23
CA GLN A 393 -5.59 -14.23 5.61
C GLN A 393 -5.33 -15.59 6.28
N SER A 394 -4.84 -16.56 5.51
CA SER A 394 -4.53 -17.90 6.02
C SER A 394 -3.36 -17.95 7.01
N SER A 395 -2.63 -16.87 7.18
CA SER A 395 -1.53 -16.70 8.15
C SER A 395 -1.98 -16.06 9.47
N ASP A 396 -3.23 -16.32 9.90
CA ASP A 396 -3.81 -15.80 11.16
C ASP A 396 -3.81 -14.28 11.27
N PHE A 397 -4.20 -13.63 10.16
CA PHE A 397 -4.34 -12.18 10.08
C PHE A 397 -5.75 -11.80 9.65
N ASP A 398 -6.43 -11.02 10.48
CA ASP A 398 -7.76 -10.48 10.21
C ASP A 398 -7.75 -8.95 10.32
N ALA A 399 -8.59 -8.29 9.53
CA ALA A 399 -8.79 -6.85 9.60
C ALA A 399 -10.24 -6.46 9.30
N TYR A 400 -10.65 -5.35 9.89
CA TYR A 400 -11.98 -4.75 9.70
C TYR A 400 -11.84 -3.28 9.40
N TRP A 401 -12.73 -2.74 8.57
CA TRP A 401 -12.80 -1.30 8.40
C TRP A 401 -14.20 -0.79 8.13
N LEU A 402 -14.40 0.44 8.53
CA LEU A 402 -15.57 1.23 8.25
C LEU A 402 -15.14 2.48 7.49
N MET A 403 -15.80 2.79 6.39
CA MET A 403 -15.61 4.00 5.63
C MET A 403 -16.92 4.80 5.56
N LEU A 404 -16.82 6.09 5.79
CA LEU A 404 -17.90 7.04 5.60
C LEU A 404 -17.42 8.18 4.70
N GLY A 405 -18.28 8.62 3.81
CA GLY A 405 -17.92 9.70 2.90
C GLY A 405 -19.10 10.45 2.35
N GLY A 406 -18.79 11.51 1.65
CA GLY A 406 -19.77 12.27 0.91
C GLY A 406 -19.15 13.18 -0.13
N SER A 407 -19.91 13.49 -1.16
CA SER A 407 -19.52 14.45 -2.18
C SER A 407 -20.64 15.44 -2.50
N TYR A 408 -20.23 16.63 -2.90
CA TYR A 408 -21.08 17.71 -3.34
C TYR A 408 -20.68 18.19 -4.73
N GLN A 409 -21.64 18.18 -5.65
CA GLN A 409 -21.48 18.65 -7.02
C GLN A 409 -22.12 20.03 -7.18
N TYR A 410 -21.40 20.98 -7.81
CA TYR A 410 -21.84 22.37 -8.03
C TYR A 410 -21.74 22.75 -9.51
#